data_22ab0f3c2529bcb46be23c16dc95b943
#
_entry.id   22ab0f3c2529bcb46be23c16dc95b943
#
_cell.length_a   1.000
_cell.length_b   1.000
_cell.length_c   1.000
_cell.angle_alpha   90.00
_cell.angle_beta   90.00
_cell.angle_gamma   90.00
#
_symmetry.space_group_name_H-M   'P 1'
#
loop_
_entity.id
_entity.type
_entity.pdbx_description
1 polymer ?
#
loop_
_entity_poly.entity_id
_entity_poly.type
_entity_poly.pdbx_seq_one_letter_code
_entity_poly.pdbx_strand_id
1 'polypeptide(L)'
;MSATQAKFSFGNVVLVSKLVDGKFPDYGRVIPQNQPKKLKLDRIALLQALQRAAILTSDKFRGVRWVLGDGSLKISCNNTEQEEAQEELDVPYKGEALDIGFNVGYLVDVLNNLDVAEVECGLGDANSSALFTLPERSDFKYVVMPMRI
;
A
#
# COMPACT_ATOMS: atom_id res chain seq x y z
N MET A 1 4.81 25.70 24.41
CA MET A 1 4.40 25.65 22.99
C MET A 1 4.08 27.07 22.54
N SER A 2 4.52 27.46 21.34
CA SER A 2 3.99 28.64 20.67
C SER A 2 2.87 28.22 19.70
N ALA A 3 2.16 29.20 19.12
CA ALA A 3 1.11 28.90 18.13
C ALA A 3 1.62 28.17 16.87
N THR A 4 2.94 28.25 16.60
CA THR A 4 3.55 27.76 15.34
C THR A 4 4.67 26.75 15.55
N GLN A 5 5.07 26.47 16.79
CA GLN A 5 6.22 25.60 17.08
C GLN A 5 5.97 24.72 18.31
N ALA A 6 6.47 23.51 18.25
CA ALA A 6 6.60 22.60 19.37
C ALA A 6 8.07 22.47 19.79
N LYS A 7 8.32 22.52 21.10
CA LYS A 7 9.64 22.29 21.70
C LYS A 7 9.58 21.07 22.60
N PHE A 8 10.50 20.16 22.40
CA PHE A 8 10.69 18.97 23.21
C PHE A 8 12.06 19.05 23.90
N SER A 9 12.10 18.74 25.19
CA SER A 9 13.34 18.74 25.96
C SER A 9 13.44 17.42 26.72
N PHE A 10 14.57 16.72 26.57
CA PHE A 10 14.85 15.46 27.26
C PHE A 10 16.36 15.36 27.54
N GLY A 11 16.71 15.31 28.80
CA GLY A 11 18.11 15.39 29.23
C GLY A 11 18.76 16.69 28.76
N ASN A 12 19.89 16.59 28.07
CA ASN A 12 20.62 17.69 27.48
C ASN A 12 20.27 18.01 26.03
N VAL A 13 19.23 17.35 25.48
CA VAL A 13 18.78 17.53 24.10
C VAL A 13 17.53 18.38 24.06
N VAL A 14 17.50 19.35 23.12
CA VAL A 14 16.34 20.19 22.82
C VAL A 14 16.02 20.06 21.34
N LEU A 15 14.81 19.60 21.04
CA LEU A 15 14.27 19.57 19.68
C LEU A 15 13.21 20.64 19.52
N VAL A 16 13.33 21.46 18.48
CA VAL A 16 12.30 22.41 18.09
C VAL A 16 11.82 22.07 16.69
N SER A 17 10.52 21.91 16.54
CA SER A 17 9.89 21.63 15.25
C SER A 17 8.80 22.65 14.96
N LYS A 18 8.68 23.03 13.70
CA LYS A 18 7.56 23.84 13.22
C LYS A 18 6.29 22.98 13.20
N LEU A 19 5.17 23.55 13.60
CA LEU A 19 3.88 22.91 13.44
C LEU A 19 3.41 23.00 12.00
N VAL A 20 2.78 21.94 11.50
CA VAL A 20 2.13 21.93 10.20
C VAL A 20 0.84 22.77 10.31
N ASP A 21 0.66 23.71 9.39
CA ASP A 21 -0.56 24.50 9.31
C ASP A 21 -1.72 23.66 8.77
N GLY A 22 -2.91 23.88 9.33
CA GLY A 22 -4.14 23.24 8.92
C GLY A 22 -4.67 22.18 9.89
N LYS A 23 -5.89 21.74 9.64
CA LYS A 23 -6.53 20.70 10.42
C LYS A 23 -6.11 19.35 9.88
N PHE A 24 -5.56 18.49 10.74
CA PHE A 24 -5.26 17.12 10.37
C PHE A 24 -6.54 16.39 9.91
N PRO A 25 -6.53 15.67 8.78
CA PRO A 25 -7.68 14.91 8.33
C PRO A 25 -8.16 13.89 9.37
N ASP A 26 -9.47 13.72 9.48
CA ASP A 26 -10.06 12.66 10.30
C ASP A 26 -9.71 11.30 9.67
N TYR A 27 -8.85 10.53 10.33
CA TYR A 27 -8.42 9.21 9.86
C TYR A 27 -9.60 8.24 9.68
N GLY A 28 -10.66 8.39 10.44
CA GLY A 28 -11.87 7.58 10.30
C GLY A 28 -12.54 7.75 8.94
N ARG A 29 -12.34 8.88 8.27
CA ARG A 29 -12.80 9.14 6.90
C ARG A 29 -11.84 8.64 5.82
N VAL A 30 -10.57 8.47 6.17
CA VAL A 30 -9.54 7.97 5.24
C VAL A 30 -9.57 6.45 5.13
N ILE A 31 -9.90 5.75 6.24
CA ILE A 31 -10.01 4.30 6.26
C ILE A 31 -11.26 3.90 5.46
N PRO A 32 -11.11 3.16 4.35
CA PRO A 32 -12.25 2.74 3.53
C PRO A 32 -13.14 1.77 4.33
N GLN A 33 -14.44 2.06 4.35
CA GLN A 33 -15.41 1.30 5.15
C GLN A 33 -16.00 0.10 4.39
N ASN A 34 -16.04 0.17 3.06
CA ASN A 34 -16.65 -0.84 2.23
C ASN A 34 -15.64 -1.37 1.22
N GLN A 35 -15.14 -2.58 1.48
CA GLN A 35 -14.16 -3.26 0.65
C GLN A 35 -14.72 -4.65 0.28
N PRO A 36 -15.52 -4.75 -0.80
CA PRO A 36 -16.19 -6.00 -1.17
C PRO A 36 -15.23 -7.06 -1.70
N LYS A 37 -14.09 -6.66 -2.27
CA LYS A 37 -13.09 -7.56 -2.81
C LYS A 37 -12.01 -7.80 -1.75
N LYS A 38 -12.05 -8.95 -1.10
CA LYS A 38 -11.08 -9.34 -0.05
C LYS A 38 -10.17 -10.43 -0.56
N LEU A 39 -8.88 -10.22 -0.40
CA LEU A 39 -7.81 -11.12 -0.80
C LEU A 39 -7.02 -11.54 0.43
N LYS A 40 -6.79 -12.83 0.56
CA LYS A 40 -5.75 -13.36 1.46
C LYS A 40 -4.50 -13.62 0.64
N LEU A 41 -3.39 -13.05 1.06
CA LEU A 41 -2.15 -13.07 0.31
C LEU A 41 -1.02 -13.56 1.22
N ASP A 42 -0.22 -14.48 0.72
CA ASP A 42 1.05 -14.82 1.35
C ASP A 42 1.96 -13.58 1.31
N ARG A 43 2.38 -13.11 2.48
CA ARG A 43 3.18 -11.88 2.62
C ARG A 43 4.51 -11.96 1.88
N ILE A 44 5.20 -13.09 2.00
CA ILE A 44 6.54 -13.27 1.39
C ILE A 44 6.42 -13.38 -0.12
N ALA A 45 5.47 -14.18 -0.62
CA ALA A 45 5.26 -14.33 -2.06
C ALA A 45 4.90 -12.99 -2.71
N LEU A 46 3.99 -12.22 -2.08
CA LEU A 46 3.62 -10.89 -2.56
C LEU A 46 4.80 -9.92 -2.52
N LEU A 47 5.57 -9.90 -1.41
CA LEU A 47 6.74 -9.03 -1.27
C LEU A 47 7.77 -9.31 -2.36
N GLN A 48 8.09 -10.57 -2.60
CA GLN A 48 9.06 -10.97 -3.62
C GLN A 48 8.59 -10.63 -5.03
N ALA A 49 7.32 -10.84 -5.35
CA ALA A 49 6.74 -10.46 -6.64
C ALA A 49 6.82 -8.94 -6.87
N LEU A 50 6.47 -8.15 -5.85
CA LEU A 50 6.59 -6.69 -5.92
C LEU A 50 8.03 -6.21 -6.05
N GLN A 51 8.98 -6.85 -5.35
CA GLN A 51 10.41 -6.53 -5.47
C GLN A 51 10.94 -6.82 -6.87
N ARG A 52 10.54 -7.94 -7.50
CA ARG A 52 10.93 -8.26 -8.88
C ARG A 52 10.31 -7.28 -9.87
N ALA A 53 9.01 -6.99 -9.74
CA ALA A 53 8.36 -5.98 -10.58
C ALA A 53 8.99 -4.58 -10.42
N ALA A 54 9.42 -4.24 -9.20
CA ALA A 54 10.04 -2.95 -8.89
C ALA A 54 11.41 -2.73 -9.54
N ILE A 55 12.07 -3.78 -10.04
CA ILE A 55 13.38 -3.64 -10.73
C ILE A 55 13.29 -2.70 -11.93
N LEU A 56 12.15 -2.70 -12.64
CA LEU A 56 11.91 -1.81 -13.78
C LEU A 56 11.39 -0.42 -13.38
N THR A 57 11.11 -0.18 -12.11
CA THR A 57 10.68 1.14 -11.65
C THR A 57 11.85 2.08 -11.51
N SER A 58 11.62 3.37 -11.73
CA SER A 58 12.58 4.44 -11.47
C SER A 58 12.12 5.31 -10.31
N ASP A 59 13.00 6.20 -9.82
CA ASP A 59 12.63 7.16 -8.77
C ASP A 59 11.45 8.06 -9.14
N LYS A 60 11.24 8.25 -10.44
CA LYS A 60 10.14 9.07 -10.98
C LYS A 60 8.85 8.28 -11.25
N PHE A 61 8.97 6.98 -11.54
CA PHE A 61 7.85 6.11 -11.91
C PHE A 61 7.88 4.83 -11.06
N ARG A 62 7.20 4.87 -9.94
CA ARG A 62 7.08 3.74 -8.99
C ARG A 62 5.74 3.03 -9.09
N GLY A 63 5.07 3.15 -10.25
CA GLY A 63 3.77 2.55 -10.48
C GLY A 63 3.87 1.07 -10.78
N VAL A 64 3.05 0.26 -10.11
CA VAL A 64 2.77 -1.14 -10.46
C VAL A 64 1.28 -1.29 -10.67
N ARG A 65 0.92 -2.06 -11.69
CA ARG A 65 -0.47 -2.36 -12.03
C ARG A 65 -0.83 -3.73 -11.48
N TRP A 66 -1.93 -3.78 -10.78
CA TRP A 66 -2.54 -5.01 -10.29
C TRP A 66 -3.77 -5.32 -11.11
N VAL A 67 -3.80 -6.48 -11.74
CA VAL A 67 -4.96 -7.02 -12.42
C VAL A 67 -5.43 -8.25 -11.67
N LEU A 68 -6.53 -8.07 -10.95
CA LEU A 68 -7.18 -9.14 -10.18
C LEU A 68 -8.17 -9.86 -11.09
N GLY A 69 -8.06 -11.16 -11.16
CA GLY A 69 -8.96 -12.04 -11.89
C GLY A 69 -9.44 -13.20 -11.03
N ASP A 70 -10.20 -14.13 -11.62
CA ASP A 70 -10.65 -15.34 -10.94
C ASP A 70 -9.44 -16.24 -10.65
N GLY A 71 -9.12 -16.40 -9.39
CA GLY A 71 -8.01 -17.21 -8.90
C GLY A 71 -6.62 -16.63 -9.07
N SER A 72 -6.44 -15.42 -9.66
CA SER A 72 -5.10 -14.88 -9.92
C SER A 72 -4.99 -13.37 -9.66
N LEU A 73 -3.80 -12.96 -9.26
CA LEU A 73 -3.36 -11.58 -9.18
C LEU A 73 -2.14 -11.39 -10.07
N LYS A 74 -2.29 -10.63 -11.14
CA LYS A 74 -1.18 -10.22 -12.01
C LYS A 74 -0.65 -8.88 -11.57
N ILE A 75 0.66 -8.78 -11.44
CA ILE A 75 1.38 -7.55 -11.08
C ILE A 75 2.28 -7.22 -12.26
N SER A 76 2.11 -6.08 -12.87
CA SER A 76 2.95 -5.63 -13.98
C SER A 76 3.51 -4.23 -13.75
N CYS A 77 4.68 -4.00 -14.32
CA CYS A 77 5.35 -2.71 -14.35
C CYS A 77 5.95 -2.48 -15.72
N ASN A 78 5.75 -1.30 -16.27
CA ASN A 78 6.36 -0.88 -17.52
C ASN A 78 7.24 0.34 -17.24
N ASN A 79 8.38 0.42 -17.89
CA ASN A 79 9.23 1.60 -17.85
C ASN A 79 9.10 2.45 -19.14
N THR A 80 9.78 3.58 -19.17
CA THR A 80 9.79 4.49 -20.32
C THR A 80 10.51 3.93 -21.55
N GLU A 81 11.28 2.85 -21.38
CA GLU A 81 12.03 2.17 -22.45
C GLU A 81 11.24 1.00 -23.05
N GLN A 82 9.94 0.89 -22.69
CA GLN A 82 9.02 -0.18 -23.11
C GLN A 82 9.43 -1.59 -22.65
N GLU A 83 10.23 -1.67 -21.60
CA GLU A 83 10.46 -2.94 -20.92
C GLU A 83 9.29 -3.25 -20.00
N GLU A 84 8.92 -4.51 -19.91
CA GLU A 84 7.80 -5.00 -19.09
C GLU A 84 8.27 -6.09 -18.13
N ALA A 85 7.90 -5.96 -16.86
CA ALA A 85 7.98 -7.03 -15.89
C ALA A 85 6.57 -7.46 -15.50
N GLN A 86 6.32 -8.76 -15.49
CA GLN A 86 5.05 -9.34 -15.09
C GLN A 86 5.28 -10.47 -14.10
N GLU A 87 4.51 -10.46 -13.03
CA GLU A 87 4.42 -11.52 -12.02
C GLU A 87 2.97 -11.96 -11.89
N GLU A 88 2.75 -13.23 -11.61
CA GLU A 88 1.42 -13.78 -11.37
C GLU A 88 1.43 -14.60 -10.09
N LEU A 89 0.45 -14.33 -9.23
CA LEU A 89 0.24 -15.02 -7.97
C LEU A 89 -1.12 -15.71 -7.99
N ASP A 90 -1.16 -16.95 -7.57
CA ASP A 90 -2.42 -17.64 -7.30
C ASP A 90 -3.03 -17.09 -6.01
N VAL A 91 -4.27 -16.65 -6.09
CA VAL A 91 -5.00 -16.07 -4.96
C VAL A 91 -6.38 -16.70 -4.82
N PRO A 92 -6.86 -17.00 -3.61
CA PRO A 92 -8.17 -17.61 -3.39
C PRO A 92 -9.29 -16.55 -3.55
N TYR A 93 -9.35 -15.92 -4.71
CA TYR A 93 -10.34 -14.89 -5.03
C TYR A 93 -11.32 -15.40 -6.10
N LYS A 94 -12.61 -15.19 -5.82
CA LYS A 94 -13.69 -15.40 -6.78
C LYS A 94 -14.58 -14.18 -6.77
N GLY A 95 -14.54 -13.38 -7.79
CA GLY A 95 -15.33 -12.16 -7.88
C GLY A 95 -15.04 -11.37 -9.14
N GLU A 96 -15.51 -10.13 -9.17
CA GLU A 96 -15.32 -9.24 -10.31
C GLU A 96 -13.85 -8.90 -10.51
N ALA A 97 -13.43 -8.87 -11.77
CA ALA A 97 -12.09 -8.41 -12.13
C ALA A 97 -11.89 -6.96 -11.71
N LEU A 98 -10.66 -6.64 -11.32
CA LEU A 98 -10.27 -5.28 -10.96
C LEU A 98 -8.89 -4.96 -11.53
N ASP A 99 -8.76 -3.77 -12.08
CA ASP A 99 -7.52 -3.22 -12.59
C ASP A 99 -7.21 -1.93 -11.81
N ILE A 100 -6.12 -1.91 -11.08
CA ILE A 100 -5.78 -0.84 -10.15
C ILE A 100 -4.27 -0.64 -10.06
N GLY A 101 -3.83 0.62 -10.01
CA GLY A 101 -2.44 1.00 -9.88
C GLY A 101 -2.05 1.38 -8.47
N PHE A 102 -0.81 1.06 -8.09
CA PHE A 102 -0.24 1.45 -6.79
C PHE A 102 1.21 1.89 -6.91
N ASN A 103 1.66 2.70 -5.96
CA ASN A 103 3.08 2.93 -5.74
C ASN A 103 3.69 1.68 -5.08
N VAL A 104 4.61 1.02 -5.78
CA VAL A 104 5.26 -0.22 -5.29
C VAL A 104 6.01 0.00 -3.98
N GLY A 105 6.61 1.18 -3.77
CA GLY A 105 7.32 1.50 -2.53
C GLY A 105 6.43 1.39 -1.31
N TYR A 106 5.20 1.92 -1.36
CA TYR A 106 4.27 1.83 -0.24
C TYR A 106 3.82 0.41 0.07
N LEU A 107 3.68 -0.44 -0.97
CA LEU A 107 3.35 -1.85 -0.80
C LEU A 107 4.52 -2.63 -0.18
N VAL A 108 5.73 -2.40 -0.68
CA VAL A 108 6.95 -3.03 -0.15
C VAL A 108 7.20 -2.58 1.29
N ASP A 109 7.00 -1.30 1.61
CA ASP A 109 7.20 -0.77 2.95
C ASP A 109 6.28 -1.45 3.98
N VAL A 110 4.98 -1.58 3.68
CA VAL A 110 4.08 -2.23 4.63
C VAL A 110 4.44 -3.70 4.82
N LEU A 111 4.75 -4.44 3.76
CA LEU A 111 5.06 -5.87 3.84
C LEU A 111 6.39 -6.16 4.54
N ASN A 112 7.39 -5.28 4.40
CA ASN A 112 8.67 -5.39 5.10
C ASN A 112 8.56 -5.13 6.61
N ASN A 113 7.59 -4.34 7.03
CA ASN A 113 7.40 -3.98 8.45
C ASN A 113 6.39 -4.89 9.18
N LEU A 114 5.94 -5.95 8.53
CA LEU A 114 5.06 -6.96 9.11
C LEU A 114 5.81 -8.25 9.38
N ASP A 115 5.54 -8.87 10.53
CA ASP A 115 6.06 -10.17 10.94
C ASP A 115 4.90 -11.19 11.04
N VAL A 116 4.27 -11.44 9.90
CA VAL A 116 3.14 -12.38 9.75
C VAL A 116 3.29 -13.17 8.47
N ALA A 117 2.69 -14.35 8.41
CA ALA A 117 2.71 -15.19 7.20
C ALA A 117 1.75 -14.67 6.12
N GLU A 118 0.58 -14.21 6.53
CA GLU A 118 -0.50 -13.79 5.63
C GLU A 118 -0.96 -12.37 5.92
N VAL A 119 -1.38 -11.66 4.90
CA VAL A 119 -2.03 -10.35 4.96
C VAL A 119 -3.37 -10.40 4.25
N GLU A 120 -4.32 -9.63 4.73
CA GLU A 120 -5.58 -9.39 4.02
C GLU A 120 -5.54 -8.05 3.31
N CYS A 121 -5.93 -8.04 2.03
CA CYS A 121 -6.08 -6.82 1.24
C CYS A 121 -7.54 -6.66 0.84
N GLY A 122 -8.16 -5.59 1.29
CA GLY A 122 -9.51 -5.19 0.88
C GLY A 122 -9.44 -4.16 -0.25
N LEU A 123 -10.15 -4.42 -1.34
CA LEU A 123 -10.23 -3.57 -2.52
C LEU A 123 -11.70 -3.20 -2.80
N GLY A 124 -11.90 -1.96 -3.24
CA GLY A 124 -13.18 -1.47 -3.74
C GLY A 124 -13.20 -1.45 -5.28
N ASP A 125 -13.08 -0.28 -5.83
CA ASP A 125 -12.92 -0.02 -7.27
C ASP A 125 -11.51 0.52 -7.60
N ALA A 126 -11.26 0.81 -8.88
CA ALA A 126 -9.97 1.30 -9.36
C ALA A 126 -9.53 2.67 -8.79
N ASN A 127 -10.45 3.42 -8.19
CA ASN A 127 -10.19 4.75 -7.63
C ASN A 127 -10.26 4.78 -6.09
N SER A 128 -10.63 3.66 -5.48
CA SER A 128 -10.75 3.54 -4.03
C SER A 128 -9.46 3.05 -3.41
N SER A 129 -9.13 3.57 -2.22
CA SER A 129 -7.95 3.13 -1.47
C SER A 129 -8.04 1.64 -1.11
N ALA A 130 -6.91 0.94 -1.20
CA ALA A 130 -6.76 -0.40 -0.66
C ALA A 130 -6.57 -0.35 0.87
N LEU A 131 -7.09 -1.36 1.54
CA LEU A 131 -6.92 -1.55 2.98
C LEU A 131 -6.20 -2.86 3.26
N PHE A 132 -5.00 -2.77 3.82
CA PHE A 132 -4.28 -3.92 4.34
C PHE A 132 -4.59 -4.11 5.83
N THR A 133 -4.94 -5.33 6.18
CA THR A 133 -5.22 -5.76 7.55
C THR A 133 -4.52 -7.08 7.85
N LEU A 134 -4.48 -7.46 9.12
CA LEU A 134 -3.95 -8.75 9.55
C LEU A 134 -5.10 -9.66 9.96
N PRO A 135 -5.07 -10.96 9.57
CA PRO A 135 -6.18 -11.88 9.83
C PRO A 135 -6.56 -12.01 11.31
N GLU A 136 -5.58 -11.88 12.21
CA GLU A 136 -5.76 -12.10 13.66
C GLU A 136 -5.68 -10.81 14.50
N ARG A 137 -5.50 -9.64 13.85
CA ARG A 137 -5.30 -8.35 14.54
C ARG A 137 -6.17 -7.27 13.96
N SER A 138 -7.14 -6.82 14.73
CA SER A 138 -8.07 -5.73 14.35
C SER A 138 -7.49 -4.33 14.56
N ASP A 139 -6.38 -4.21 15.29
CA ASP A 139 -5.71 -2.96 15.62
C ASP A 139 -4.80 -2.43 14.52
N PHE A 140 -4.42 -3.28 13.55
CA PHE A 140 -3.59 -2.89 12.42
C PHE A 140 -4.43 -2.58 11.19
N LYS A 141 -4.22 -1.40 10.62
CA LYS A 141 -4.81 -0.95 9.36
C LYS A 141 -3.79 -0.12 8.60
N TYR A 142 -3.56 -0.47 7.35
CA TYR A 142 -2.70 0.28 6.46
C TYR A 142 -3.45 0.61 5.17
N VAL A 143 -3.55 1.90 4.88
CA VAL A 143 -4.31 2.39 3.72
C VAL A 143 -3.34 2.82 2.63
N VAL A 144 -3.52 2.28 1.43
CA VAL A 144 -2.75 2.67 0.25
C VAL A 144 -3.67 3.30 -0.77
N MET A 145 -3.38 4.54 -1.14
CA MET A 145 -4.13 5.22 -2.18
C MET A 145 -3.74 4.69 -3.55
N PRO A 146 -4.71 4.48 -4.46
CA PRO A 146 -4.40 4.09 -5.82
C PRO A 146 -3.72 5.24 -6.57
N MET A 147 -2.97 4.89 -7.59
CA MET A 147 -2.43 5.86 -8.53
C MET A 147 -2.86 5.53 -9.95
N ARG A 148 -2.98 6.54 -10.78
CA ARG A 148 -3.23 6.36 -12.22
C ARG A 148 -1.91 5.99 -12.89
N ILE A 149 -1.95 4.90 -13.65
CA ILE A 149 -0.83 4.36 -14.41
C ILE A 149 -1.20 4.40 -15.89
#